data_1b1cb6703f7af5b49386a78419f183da
#
_entry.id   1b1cb6703f7af5b49386a78419f183da
#
_cell.length_a   1.000
_cell.length_b   1.000
_cell.length_c   1.000
_cell.angle_alpha   90.00
_cell.angle_beta   90.00
_cell.angle_gamma   90.00
#
_symmetry.space_group_name_H-M   'P 1'
#
loop_
_entity.id
_entity.type
_entity.pdbx_description
1 polymer ?
#
loop_
_entity_poly.entity_id
_entity_poly.type
_entity_poly.pdbx_seq_one_letter_code
_entity_poly.pdbx_strand_id
1 'polypeptide(L)'
;GSFALSSGARAVSAVRAALRLPTPTTTTSVPAAAELGIDGLAPVITPSADFYRIDTALVVPQVDPADWTLRVHGLVEQEVVLRWDDLLELAPKETVATLVCVSNEVGGSLIGTARWLGVPLREVLARARPTADADMVLSRSIDGFTASSPLEALTDDRDALLAIGMNGEPLPIEHGFPVRMVVPGLYGYVSATKWVTELEVTRYDRAEGYWTSRGWSERGPVKLQSRIDVPRAGARVEAGTAVIAGVAWQTHVGVS
;
A
#
# COMPACT_ATOMS: atom_id res chain seq x y z
N GLY A 1 -25.29 20.77 -4.49
CA GLY A 1 -24.44 19.64 -4.08
C GLY A 1 -23.04 19.63 -4.70
N SER A 2 -22.89 19.93 -6.03
CA SER A 2 -21.59 19.83 -6.71
C SER A 2 -20.59 20.95 -6.36
N PHE A 3 -21.05 22.11 -5.92
CA PHE A 3 -20.16 23.24 -5.55
C PHE A 3 -19.45 23.01 -4.21
N ALA A 4 -20.10 22.36 -3.25
CA ALA A 4 -19.50 22.05 -1.94
C ALA A 4 -18.43 20.95 -2.06
N LEU A 5 -18.69 19.91 -2.87
CA LEU A 5 -17.71 18.84 -3.14
C LEU A 5 -16.46 19.38 -3.84
N SER A 6 -16.60 20.35 -4.77
CA SER A 6 -15.47 20.97 -5.47
C SER A 6 -14.62 21.88 -4.57
N SER A 7 -15.20 22.51 -3.53
CA SER A 7 -14.46 23.33 -2.56
C SER A 7 -13.68 22.49 -1.57
N GLY A 8 -14.26 21.43 -1.03
CA GLY A 8 -13.59 20.48 -0.14
C GLY A 8 -12.40 19.78 -0.82
N ALA A 9 -12.58 19.30 -2.05
CA ALA A 9 -11.50 18.69 -2.81
C ALA A 9 -10.33 19.65 -3.08
N ARG A 10 -10.63 20.94 -3.38
CA ARG A 10 -9.60 21.97 -3.53
C ARG A 10 -8.86 22.27 -2.22
N ALA A 11 -9.58 22.28 -1.09
CA ALA A 11 -8.97 22.49 0.23
C ALA A 11 -8.00 21.36 0.58
N VAL A 12 -8.40 20.10 0.45
CA VAL A 12 -7.52 18.95 0.72
C VAL A 12 -6.32 18.92 -0.24
N SER A 13 -6.51 19.24 -1.51
CA SER A 13 -5.39 19.34 -2.47
C SER A 13 -4.39 20.43 -2.07
N ALA A 14 -4.85 21.58 -1.58
CA ALA A 14 -3.99 22.64 -1.09
C ALA A 14 -3.22 22.23 0.18
N VAL A 15 -3.91 21.58 1.13
CA VAL A 15 -3.27 21.02 2.33
C VAL A 15 -2.19 20.02 1.96
N ARG A 16 -2.50 19.06 1.06
CA ARG A 16 -1.53 18.08 0.56
C ARG A 16 -0.31 18.76 -0.08
N ALA A 17 -0.51 19.76 -0.92
CA ALA A 17 0.58 20.47 -1.60
C ALA A 17 1.48 21.26 -0.63
N ALA A 18 0.92 21.76 0.47
CA ALA A 18 1.65 22.48 1.52
C ALA A 18 2.36 21.54 2.51
N LEU A 19 1.93 20.27 2.61
CA LEU A 19 2.46 19.30 3.56
C LEU A 19 3.95 19.04 3.30
N ARG A 20 4.73 18.97 4.37
CA ARG A 20 6.13 18.56 4.33
C ARG A 20 6.27 17.22 5.03
N LEU A 21 6.79 16.25 4.30
CA LEU A 21 7.06 14.92 4.85
C LEU A 21 8.24 14.98 5.84
N PRO A 22 8.19 14.21 6.93
CA PRO A 22 9.33 14.06 7.82
C PRO A 22 10.50 13.36 7.11
N THR A 23 11.71 13.61 7.57
CA THR A 23 12.88 12.89 7.09
C THR A 23 12.84 11.45 7.59
N PRO A 24 12.98 10.44 6.70
CA PRO A 24 13.01 9.06 7.13
C PRO A 24 14.26 8.75 7.96
N THR A 25 14.11 7.89 8.97
CA THR A 25 15.23 7.40 9.79
C THR A 25 16.09 6.39 9.03
N THR A 26 15.48 5.66 8.11
CA THR A 26 16.16 4.71 7.22
C THR A 26 15.54 4.79 5.82
N THR A 27 16.37 4.55 4.79
CA THR A 27 15.93 4.52 3.39
C THR A 27 16.46 3.27 2.71
N THR A 28 15.63 2.68 1.84
CA THR A 28 16.05 1.59 0.96
C THR A 28 16.60 2.17 -0.34
N SER A 29 17.86 1.87 -0.65
CA SER A 29 18.44 2.28 -1.92
C SER A 29 18.03 1.31 -3.06
N VAL A 30 17.70 1.87 -4.22
CA VAL A 30 17.56 1.11 -5.46
C VAL A 30 18.87 1.30 -6.23
N PRO A 31 19.61 0.22 -6.54
CA PRO A 31 20.83 0.35 -7.33
C PRO A 31 20.54 0.99 -8.69
N ALA A 32 21.39 1.92 -9.13
CA ALA A 32 21.22 2.56 -10.44
C ALA A 32 21.23 1.53 -11.61
N ALA A 33 21.98 0.44 -11.45
CA ALA A 33 22.01 -0.65 -12.43
C ALA A 33 20.71 -1.47 -12.53
N ALA A 34 19.77 -1.29 -11.60
CA ALA A 34 18.46 -1.93 -11.68
C ALA A 34 17.59 -1.31 -12.79
N GLU A 35 17.82 -0.03 -13.14
CA GLU A 35 17.13 0.63 -14.25
C GLU A 35 17.92 0.39 -15.56
N LEU A 36 17.39 -0.47 -16.41
CA LEU A 36 18.09 -0.92 -17.63
C LEU A 36 17.97 0.06 -18.80
N GLY A 37 17.08 1.05 -18.74
CA GLY A 37 16.89 2.05 -19.80
C GLY A 37 16.43 1.46 -21.15
N ILE A 38 15.72 0.33 -21.13
CA ILE A 38 15.22 -0.34 -22.34
C ILE A 38 13.81 0.21 -22.64
N ASP A 39 13.63 0.73 -23.85
CA ASP A 39 12.34 1.24 -24.30
C ASP A 39 11.26 0.18 -24.23
N GLY A 40 10.16 0.51 -23.53
CA GLY A 40 9.01 -0.37 -23.32
C GLY A 40 9.12 -1.33 -22.13
N LEU A 41 10.27 -1.40 -21.47
CA LEU A 41 10.40 -2.08 -20.18
C LEU A 41 9.76 -1.24 -19.08
N ALA A 42 9.05 -1.87 -18.16
CA ALA A 42 8.51 -1.20 -16.98
C ALA A 42 9.66 -0.63 -16.12
N PRO A 43 9.56 0.64 -15.64
CA PRO A 43 10.57 1.21 -14.77
C PRO A 43 10.60 0.48 -13.41
N VAL A 44 11.75 0.47 -12.76
CA VAL A 44 11.89 -0.15 -11.42
C VAL A 44 11.01 0.57 -10.41
N ILE A 45 10.98 1.89 -10.44
CA ILE A 45 10.03 2.69 -9.65
C ILE A 45 8.94 3.22 -10.57
N THR A 46 7.73 2.80 -10.34
CA THR A 46 6.54 3.26 -11.07
C THR A 46 6.25 4.72 -10.70
N PRO A 47 6.20 5.66 -11.67
CA PRO A 47 5.78 7.03 -11.38
C PRO A 47 4.40 7.06 -10.72
N SER A 48 4.18 7.99 -9.77
CA SER A 48 2.93 8.05 -9.00
C SER A 48 1.70 8.22 -9.89
N ALA A 49 1.82 8.95 -11.01
CA ALA A 49 0.75 9.15 -11.99
C ALA A 49 0.39 7.88 -12.77
N ASP A 50 1.33 6.94 -12.91
CA ASP A 50 1.16 5.70 -13.67
C ASP A 50 0.88 4.50 -12.74
N PHE A 51 0.91 4.73 -11.42
CA PHE A 51 0.64 3.68 -10.44
C PHE A 51 -0.83 3.27 -10.50
N TYR A 52 -1.10 1.98 -10.58
CA TYR A 52 -2.46 1.49 -10.74
C TYR A 52 -3.37 1.90 -9.58
N ARG A 53 -4.63 2.14 -9.90
CA ARG A 53 -5.66 2.46 -8.92
C ARG A 53 -6.77 1.41 -8.95
N ILE A 54 -6.97 0.73 -7.83
CA ILE A 54 -8.09 -0.17 -7.56
C ILE A 54 -8.61 0.16 -6.15
N ASP A 55 -9.89 0.42 -6.03
CA ASP A 55 -10.60 0.64 -4.78
C ASP A 55 -12.11 0.43 -4.97
N THR A 56 -12.86 0.46 -3.87
CA THR A 56 -14.32 0.36 -3.86
C THR A 56 -15.00 1.73 -3.76
N ALA A 57 -14.24 2.80 -3.64
CA ALA A 57 -14.74 4.15 -3.45
C ALA A 57 -15.39 4.69 -4.73
N LEU A 58 -16.69 4.95 -4.71
CA LEU A 58 -17.40 5.62 -5.81
C LEU A 58 -16.96 7.08 -5.96
N VAL A 59 -16.61 7.72 -4.87
CA VAL A 59 -16.05 9.07 -4.81
C VAL A 59 -14.78 9.00 -3.97
N VAL A 60 -13.68 9.56 -4.49
CA VAL A 60 -12.41 9.58 -3.77
C VAL A 60 -12.56 10.35 -2.47
N PRO A 61 -12.32 9.73 -1.30
CA PRO A 61 -12.35 10.42 -0.02
C PRO A 61 -11.40 11.62 0.02
N GLN A 62 -11.90 12.72 0.59
CA GLN A 62 -11.15 13.96 0.78
C GLN A 62 -10.96 14.15 2.28
N VAL A 63 -9.80 13.72 2.78
CA VAL A 63 -9.50 13.70 4.23
C VAL A 63 -8.45 14.74 4.55
N ASP A 64 -8.79 15.70 5.41
CA ASP A 64 -7.80 16.61 5.96
C ASP A 64 -6.99 15.87 7.04
N PRO A 65 -5.64 15.91 6.99
CA PRO A 65 -4.81 15.33 8.06
C PRO A 65 -5.18 15.82 9.47
N ALA A 66 -5.63 17.07 9.61
CA ALA A 66 -6.06 17.62 10.90
C ALA A 66 -7.28 16.90 11.50
N ASP A 67 -8.13 16.33 10.65
CA ASP A 67 -9.33 15.58 11.03
C ASP A 67 -9.09 14.06 11.08
N TRP A 68 -7.93 13.61 10.60
CA TRP A 68 -7.62 12.19 10.53
C TRP A 68 -7.28 11.61 11.90
N THR A 69 -7.82 10.43 12.18
CA THR A 69 -7.45 9.62 13.35
C THR A 69 -7.38 8.15 12.96
N LEU A 70 -6.53 7.40 13.66
CA LEU A 70 -6.45 5.96 13.59
C LEU A 70 -6.73 5.36 14.96
N ARG A 71 -7.73 4.49 15.06
CA ARG A 71 -8.03 3.72 16.27
C ARG A 71 -7.52 2.29 16.13
N VAL A 72 -6.73 1.83 17.09
CA VAL A 72 -6.29 0.43 17.24
C VAL A 72 -6.97 -0.16 18.45
N HIS A 73 -7.78 -1.20 18.27
CA HIS A 73 -8.62 -1.78 19.32
C HIS A 73 -8.87 -3.29 19.09
N GLY A 74 -9.77 -3.88 19.86
CA GLY A 74 -10.16 -5.29 19.77
C GLY A 74 -9.39 -6.17 20.75
N LEU A 75 -8.77 -7.24 20.28
CA LEU A 75 -7.95 -8.17 21.08
C LEU A 75 -6.59 -7.54 21.40
N VAL A 76 -6.60 -6.50 22.20
CA VAL A 76 -5.42 -5.74 22.66
C VAL A 76 -5.51 -5.50 24.16
N GLU A 77 -4.37 -5.32 24.83
CA GLU A 77 -4.34 -4.96 26.25
C GLU A 77 -4.78 -3.51 26.49
N GLN A 78 -4.54 -2.63 25.52
CA GLN A 78 -4.99 -1.23 25.58
C GLN A 78 -5.34 -0.71 24.18
N GLU A 79 -6.40 0.05 24.10
CA GLU A 79 -6.73 0.79 22.87
C GLU A 79 -5.75 1.94 22.66
N VAL A 80 -5.41 2.18 21.40
CA VAL A 80 -4.55 3.29 20.98
C VAL A 80 -5.30 4.12 19.97
N VAL A 81 -5.31 5.44 20.15
CA VAL A 81 -5.81 6.39 19.17
C VAL A 81 -4.65 7.31 18.80
N LEU A 82 -4.35 7.36 17.51
CA LEU A 82 -3.33 8.25 16.95
C LEU A 82 -4.01 9.31 16.10
N ARG A 83 -3.59 10.56 16.29
CA ARG A 83 -3.83 11.67 15.37
C ARG A 83 -2.69 11.77 14.38
N TRP A 84 -2.83 12.63 13.40
CA TRP A 84 -1.80 12.87 12.40
C TRP A 84 -0.46 13.24 13.02
N ASP A 85 -0.45 14.18 13.97
CA ASP A 85 0.79 14.63 14.62
C ASP A 85 1.43 13.51 15.45
N ASP A 86 0.62 12.70 16.17
CA ASP A 86 1.11 11.53 16.91
C ASP A 86 1.79 10.51 15.98
N LEU A 87 1.27 10.33 14.76
CA LEU A 87 1.86 9.45 13.77
C LEU A 87 3.21 10.00 13.27
N LEU A 88 3.33 11.31 13.09
CA LEU A 88 4.56 11.95 12.64
C LEU A 88 5.69 11.93 13.70
N GLU A 89 5.34 11.84 14.98
CA GLU A 89 6.31 11.68 16.08
C GLU A 89 6.95 10.28 16.11
N LEU A 90 6.32 9.30 15.45
CA LEU A 90 6.91 7.97 15.31
C LEU A 90 8.02 8.01 14.26
N ALA A 91 9.03 7.15 14.44
CA ALA A 91 10.18 7.11 13.55
C ALA A 91 9.81 6.59 12.14
N PRO A 92 9.56 7.46 11.15
CA PRO A 92 9.20 7.01 9.82
C PRO A 92 10.41 6.40 9.12
N LYS A 93 10.16 5.41 8.28
CA LYS A 93 11.15 4.83 7.38
C LYS A 93 10.68 4.89 5.93
N GLU A 94 11.62 4.92 5.00
CA GLU A 94 11.33 4.76 3.59
C GLU A 94 11.71 3.34 3.16
N THR A 95 10.78 2.63 2.53
CA THR A 95 11.03 1.32 1.92
C THR A 95 10.54 1.28 0.48
N VAL A 96 11.15 0.42 -0.32
CA VAL A 96 10.68 0.11 -1.67
C VAL A 96 9.81 -1.13 -1.61
N ALA A 97 8.56 -1.00 -2.02
CA ALA A 97 7.64 -2.13 -2.03
C ALA A 97 6.79 -2.15 -3.29
N THR A 98 6.58 -3.37 -3.80
CA THR A 98 5.71 -3.66 -4.93
C THR A 98 4.35 -4.09 -4.43
N LEU A 99 3.30 -3.39 -4.87
CA LEU A 99 1.91 -3.79 -4.66
C LEU A 99 1.36 -4.46 -5.92
N VAL A 100 0.60 -5.53 -5.71
CA VAL A 100 -0.03 -6.30 -6.78
C VAL A 100 -1.52 -6.45 -6.47
N CYS A 101 -2.36 -6.17 -7.45
CA CYS A 101 -3.77 -6.53 -7.39
C CYS A 101 -3.94 -8.02 -7.76
N VAL A 102 -4.79 -8.74 -7.05
CA VAL A 102 -5.10 -10.14 -7.39
C VAL A 102 -5.76 -10.27 -8.76
N SER A 103 -6.42 -9.21 -9.23
CA SER A 103 -7.00 -9.12 -10.59
C SER A 103 -5.97 -8.78 -11.67
N ASN A 104 -4.67 -8.74 -11.35
CA ASN A 104 -3.64 -8.53 -12.34
C ASN A 104 -3.57 -9.72 -13.30
N GLU A 105 -3.97 -9.51 -14.54
CA GLU A 105 -3.91 -10.53 -15.59
C GLU A 105 -2.46 -10.83 -16.00
N VAL A 106 -2.23 -11.95 -16.67
CA VAL A 106 -0.92 -12.24 -17.27
C VAL A 106 -0.58 -11.15 -18.29
N GLY A 107 0.56 -10.48 -18.08
CA GLY A 107 0.94 -9.32 -18.88
C GLY A 107 0.24 -8.03 -18.49
N GLY A 108 -0.57 -8.02 -17.41
CA GLY A 108 -1.35 -6.88 -16.98
C GLY A 108 -0.53 -5.78 -16.30
N SER A 109 -1.20 -4.65 -16.03
CA SER A 109 -0.61 -3.43 -15.46
C SER A 109 -1.04 -3.15 -14.02
N LEU A 110 -1.75 -4.10 -13.35
CA LEU A 110 -2.20 -3.91 -11.97
C LEU A 110 -1.12 -4.32 -10.97
N ILE A 111 0.09 -3.84 -11.20
CA ILE A 111 1.28 -4.00 -10.38
C ILE A 111 2.08 -2.69 -10.43
N GLY A 112 2.66 -2.29 -9.33
CA GLY A 112 3.49 -1.09 -9.26
C GLY A 112 4.46 -1.16 -8.09
N THR A 113 5.65 -0.61 -8.28
CA THR A 113 6.69 -0.49 -7.26
C THR A 113 6.90 0.98 -6.95
N ALA A 114 6.89 1.35 -5.68
CA ALA A 114 7.12 2.72 -5.27
C ALA A 114 8.00 2.79 -4.01
N ARG A 115 8.56 3.98 -3.76
CA ARG A 115 9.15 4.34 -2.48
C ARG A 115 8.04 4.79 -1.55
N TRP A 116 7.89 4.10 -0.45
CA TRP A 116 6.85 4.37 0.53
C TRP A 116 7.48 4.92 1.80
N LEU A 117 7.10 6.11 2.20
CA LEU A 117 7.45 6.70 3.49
C LEU A 117 6.32 6.44 4.47
N GLY A 118 6.62 5.88 5.63
CA GLY A 118 5.59 5.62 6.63
C GLY A 118 6.16 5.08 7.93
N VAL A 119 5.25 4.84 8.86
CA VAL A 119 5.56 4.28 10.17
C VAL A 119 5.37 2.76 10.15
N PRO A 120 6.31 1.97 10.67
CA PRO A 120 6.14 0.52 10.75
C PRO A 120 4.89 0.13 11.55
N LEU A 121 4.03 -0.69 10.94
CA LEU A 121 2.81 -1.17 11.59
C LEU A 121 3.09 -1.92 12.88
N ARG A 122 4.21 -2.69 12.95
CA ARG A 122 4.65 -3.38 14.17
C ARG A 122 4.86 -2.44 15.36
N GLU A 123 5.32 -1.21 15.13
CA GLU A 123 5.53 -0.22 16.20
C GLU A 123 4.20 0.34 16.72
N VAL A 124 3.24 0.54 15.82
CA VAL A 124 1.90 0.98 16.17
C VAL A 124 1.15 -0.12 16.94
N LEU A 125 1.18 -1.35 16.44
CA LEU A 125 0.56 -2.51 17.08
C LEU A 125 1.19 -2.84 18.43
N ALA A 126 2.51 -2.71 18.57
CA ALA A 126 3.21 -2.94 19.82
C ALA A 126 2.72 -2.01 20.96
N ARG A 127 2.28 -0.80 20.63
CA ARG A 127 1.68 0.13 21.61
C ARG A 127 0.35 -0.38 22.15
N ALA A 128 -0.46 -1.03 21.31
CA ALA A 128 -1.74 -1.61 21.69
C ALA A 128 -1.60 -2.97 22.39
N ARG A 129 -0.46 -3.66 22.19
CA ARG A 129 -0.15 -4.98 22.77
C ARG A 129 -1.21 -6.01 22.43
N PRO A 130 -1.23 -6.54 21.18
CA PRO A 130 -2.13 -7.60 20.78
C PRO A 130 -2.05 -8.79 21.73
N THR A 131 -3.22 -9.37 22.06
CA THR A 131 -3.29 -10.57 22.91
C THR A 131 -2.82 -11.81 22.14
N ALA A 132 -2.38 -12.83 22.85
CA ALA A 132 -1.77 -14.03 22.26
C ALA A 132 -2.73 -14.87 21.39
N ASP A 133 -4.03 -14.69 21.53
CA ASP A 133 -5.07 -15.38 20.77
C ASP A 133 -5.45 -14.64 19.46
N ALA A 134 -4.94 -13.44 19.24
CA ALA A 134 -5.18 -12.69 18.01
C ALA A 134 -4.32 -13.25 16.86
N ASP A 135 -4.92 -13.38 15.67
CA ASP A 135 -4.24 -13.86 14.46
C ASP A 135 -4.49 -12.97 13.23
N MET A 136 -5.35 -11.96 13.34
CA MET A 136 -5.78 -11.12 12.26
C MET A 136 -5.97 -9.66 12.69
N VAL A 137 -5.72 -8.73 11.79
CA VAL A 137 -6.13 -7.33 11.89
C VAL A 137 -7.12 -7.02 10.79
N LEU A 138 -8.33 -6.61 11.18
CA LEU A 138 -9.32 -6.04 10.27
C LEU A 138 -9.09 -4.53 10.17
N SER A 139 -8.55 -4.09 9.07
CA SER A 139 -8.39 -2.67 8.78
C SER A 139 -9.63 -2.10 8.11
N ARG A 140 -10.00 -0.86 8.46
CA ARG A 140 -11.16 -0.16 7.89
C ARG A 140 -10.76 1.17 7.30
N SER A 141 -11.25 1.42 6.10
CA SER A 141 -11.16 2.70 5.40
C SER A 141 -12.33 3.61 5.78
N ILE A 142 -12.15 4.92 5.61
CA ILE A 142 -13.21 5.92 5.84
C ILE A 142 -14.41 5.73 4.90
N ASP A 143 -14.24 5.11 3.73
CA ASP A 143 -15.33 4.76 2.79
C ASP A 143 -16.05 3.46 3.12
N GLY A 144 -15.64 2.78 4.23
CA GLY A 144 -16.24 1.54 4.69
C GLY A 144 -15.62 0.26 4.13
N PHE A 145 -14.63 0.33 3.25
CA PHE A 145 -13.87 -0.84 2.81
C PHE A 145 -13.13 -1.48 3.98
N THR A 146 -13.08 -2.81 4.01
CA THR A 146 -12.34 -3.56 5.03
C THR A 146 -11.41 -4.58 4.40
N ALA A 147 -10.23 -4.77 4.99
CA ALA A 147 -9.29 -5.81 4.61
C ALA A 147 -8.83 -6.57 5.85
N SER A 148 -8.77 -7.90 5.75
CA SER A 148 -8.30 -8.81 6.79
C SER A 148 -6.85 -9.21 6.53
N SER A 149 -5.92 -8.66 7.30
CA SER A 149 -4.48 -8.96 7.19
C SER A 149 -4.06 -9.95 8.26
N PRO A 150 -3.23 -10.97 7.96
CA PRO A 150 -2.61 -11.79 9.01
C PRO A 150 -1.81 -10.91 9.97
N LEU A 151 -2.02 -11.05 11.28
CA LEU A 151 -1.31 -10.25 12.28
C LEU A 151 0.21 -10.43 12.17
N GLU A 152 0.67 -11.65 11.90
CA GLU A 152 2.09 -11.96 11.68
C GLU A 152 2.72 -11.09 10.57
N ALA A 153 1.98 -10.87 9.47
CA ALA A 153 2.44 -10.08 8.33
C ALA A 153 2.57 -8.57 8.64
N LEU A 154 1.93 -8.10 9.69
CA LEU A 154 2.00 -6.71 10.14
C LEU A 154 3.04 -6.50 11.25
N THR A 155 3.57 -7.58 11.83
CA THR A 155 4.45 -7.54 12.99
C THR A 155 5.82 -8.14 12.73
N ASP A 156 6.01 -8.90 11.65
CA ASP A 156 7.31 -9.42 11.23
C ASP A 156 8.24 -8.34 10.63
N ASP A 157 9.31 -8.74 9.98
CA ASP A 157 10.35 -7.87 9.43
C ASP A 157 10.11 -7.39 7.99
N ARG A 158 8.95 -7.72 7.38
CA ARG A 158 8.63 -7.37 5.97
C ARG A 158 8.39 -5.88 5.69
N ASP A 159 8.58 -4.99 6.65
CA ASP A 159 8.37 -3.56 6.48
C ASP A 159 6.93 -3.15 6.10
N ALA A 160 5.95 -3.77 6.77
CA ALA A 160 4.56 -3.31 6.68
C ALA A 160 4.44 -1.90 7.28
N LEU A 161 3.84 -0.96 6.53
CA LEU A 161 3.78 0.47 6.87
C LEU A 161 2.35 1.01 6.95
N LEU A 162 2.17 1.98 7.84
CA LEU A 162 1.22 3.07 7.66
C LEU A 162 1.91 4.15 6.83
N ALA A 163 1.70 4.12 5.54
CA ALA A 163 2.36 5.01 4.60
C ALA A 163 1.67 6.38 4.55
N ILE A 164 2.49 7.45 4.55
CA ILE A 164 2.09 8.86 4.46
C ILE A 164 2.66 9.53 3.21
N GLY A 165 3.66 8.91 2.59
CA GLY A 165 4.32 9.41 1.39
C GLY A 165 4.56 8.32 0.34
N MET A 166 4.67 8.75 -0.91
CA MET A 166 4.91 7.92 -2.08
C MET A 166 5.85 8.65 -3.04
N ASN A 167 6.96 8.00 -3.40
CA ASN A 167 7.96 8.55 -4.32
C ASN A 167 8.48 9.94 -3.95
N GLY A 168 8.69 10.19 -2.64
CA GLY A 168 9.24 11.46 -2.12
C GLY A 168 8.23 12.58 -1.93
N GLU A 169 6.94 12.35 -2.20
CA GLU A 169 5.85 13.32 -2.02
C GLU A 169 4.78 12.78 -1.05
N PRO A 170 3.94 13.64 -0.45
CA PRO A 170 2.74 13.19 0.24
C PRO A 170 1.90 12.29 -0.68
N LEU A 171 1.25 11.28 -0.13
CA LEU A 171 0.42 10.36 -0.90
C LEU A 171 -0.50 11.12 -1.88
N PRO A 172 -0.64 10.70 -3.14
CA PRO A 172 -1.75 11.17 -3.96
C PRO A 172 -3.09 10.89 -3.29
N ILE A 173 -4.07 11.77 -3.45
CA ILE A 173 -5.37 11.66 -2.78
C ILE A 173 -6.04 10.32 -3.13
N GLU A 174 -6.01 9.95 -4.40
CA GLU A 174 -6.56 8.69 -4.94
C GLU A 174 -5.78 7.44 -4.50
N HIS A 175 -4.58 7.62 -4.01
CA HIS A 175 -3.75 6.53 -3.47
C HIS A 175 -3.81 6.42 -1.94
N GLY A 176 -4.70 7.17 -1.28
CA GLY A 176 -5.01 6.98 0.14
C GLY A 176 -4.54 8.08 1.08
N PHE A 177 -4.30 9.32 0.59
CA PHE A 177 -3.97 10.46 1.44
C PHE A 177 -5.02 10.66 2.55
N PRO A 178 -4.66 10.89 3.82
CA PRO A 178 -3.30 11.11 4.30
C PRO A 178 -2.54 9.82 4.66
N VAL A 179 -3.22 8.70 4.92
CA VAL A 179 -2.59 7.46 5.40
C VAL A 179 -3.20 6.23 4.73
N ARG A 180 -2.35 5.33 4.29
CA ARG A 180 -2.73 4.01 3.79
C ARG A 180 -1.87 2.90 4.38
N MET A 181 -2.37 1.67 4.30
CA MET A 181 -1.54 0.49 4.55
C MET A 181 -0.75 0.09 3.30
N VAL A 182 0.50 -0.30 3.52
CA VAL A 182 1.38 -0.95 2.53
C VAL A 182 2.00 -2.17 3.21
N VAL A 183 1.69 -3.35 2.71
CA VAL A 183 2.17 -4.62 3.29
C VAL A 183 2.84 -5.45 2.19
N PRO A 184 4.17 -5.50 2.16
CA PRO A 184 4.89 -6.32 1.18
C PRO A 184 4.50 -7.80 1.29
N GLY A 185 4.36 -8.49 0.17
CA GLY A 185 4.09 -9.94 0.13
C GLY A 185 2.62 -10.33 0.12
N LEU A 186 1.69 -9.40 0.32
CA LEU A 186 0.25 -9.67 0.29
C LEU A 186 -0.43 -8.94 -0.87
N TYR A 187 -1.41 -9.60 -1.51
CA TYR A 187 -2.30 -8.93 -2.46
C TYR A 187 -3.08 -7.80 -1.79
N GLY A 188 -3.33 -6.72 -2.54
CA GLY A 188 -3.93 -5.50 -2.01
C GLY A 188 -5.30 -5.67 -1.35
N TYR A 189 -6.08 -6.69 -1.75
CA TYR A 189 -7.44 -6.92 -1.20
C TYR A 189 -7.45 -7.37 0.27
N VAL A 190 -6.34 -7.88 0.79
CA VAL A 190 -6.17 -8.24 2.21
C VAL A 190 -5.22 -7.30 2.97
N SER A 191 -4.67 -6.25 2.32
CA SER A 191 -3.54 -5.56 2.95
C SER A 191 -3.40 -4.07 2.64
N ALA A 192 -3.98 -3.58 1.54
CA ALA A 192 -3.66 -2.25 1.03
C ALA A 192 -4.77 -1.23 1.27
N THR A 193 -5.35 -1.22 2.47
CA THR A 193 -6.41 -0.30 2.86
C THR A 193 -5.95 1.15 2.73
N LYS A 194 -6.62 1.90 1.83
CA LYS A 194 -6.45 3.34 1.63
C LYS A 194 -7.32 4.10 2.61
N TRP A 195 -6.94 5.35 2.95
CA TRP A 195 -7.71 6.21 3.86
C TRP A 195 -8.06 5.48 5.17
N VAL A 196 -7.09 4.76 5.72
CA VAL A 196 -7.29 3.89 6.89
C VAL A 196 -7.55 4.71 8.15
N THR A 197 -8.57 4.30 8.92
CA THR A 197 -8.99 4.97 10.16
C THR A 197 -9.12 4.03 11.35
N GLU A 198 -9.09 2.71 11.09
CA GLU A 198 -9.29 1.72 12.14
C GLU A 198 -8.49 0.45 11.88
N LEU A 199 -7.91 -0.09 12.94
CA LEU A 199 -7.26 -1.40 12.98
C LEU A 199 -7.87 -2.18 14.14
N GLU A 200 -8.77 -3.11 13.85
CA GLU A 200 -9.34 -4.03 14.83
C GLU A 200 -8.47 -5.29 14.89
N VAL A 201 -7.75 -5.47 15.99
CA VAL A 201 -7.02 -6.71 16.25
C VAL A 201 -8.03 -7.78 16.64
N THR A 202 -8.10 -8.87 15.90
CA THR A 202 -9.15 -9.88 16.05
C THR A 202 -8.67 -11.26 15.56
N ARG A 203 -9.59 -12.13 15.15
CA ARG A 203 -9.31 -13.48 14.68
C ARG A 203 -10.08 -13.77 13.39
N TYR A 204 -9.52 -14.62 12.54
CA TYR A 204 -10.17 -15.07 11.31
C TYR A 204 -11.50 -15.81 11.55
N ASP A 205 -11.66 -16.44 12.71
CA ASP A 205 -12.94 -17.11 13.09
C ASP A 205 -14.02 -16.15 13.62
N ARG A 206 -13.72 -14.85 13.73
CA ARG A 206 -14.64 -13.83 14.30
C ARG A 206 -15.01 -12.72 13.35
N ALA A 207 -14.16 -12.42 12.38
CA ALA A 207 -14.38 -11.32 11.45
C ALA A 207 -13.81 -11.61 10.07
N GLU A 208 -14.41 -10.98 9.07
CA GLU A 208 -14.02 -11.14 7.66
C GLU A 208 -13.89 -9.77 6.99
N GLY A 209 -12.89 -9.64 6.10
CA GLY A 209 -12.76 -8.47 5.23
C GLY A 209 -13.77 -8.47 4.08
N TYR A 210 -13.87 -7.35 3.40
CA TYR A 210 -14.82 -7.12 2.31
C TYR A 210 -14.79 -8.21 1.23
N TRP A 211 -13.60 -8.62 0.78
CA TRP A 211 -13.47 -9.65 -0.25
C TRP A 211 -13.48 -11.07 0.29
N THR A 212 -12.99 -11.30 1.50
CA THR A 212 -13.00 -12.63 2.12
C THR A 212 -14.42 -13.10 2.39
N SER A 213 -15.32 -12.23 2.83
CA SER A 213 -16.77 -12.52 2.96
C SER A 213 -17.46 -12.84 1.63
N ARG A 214 -16.77 -12.63 0.50
CA ARG A 214 -17.22 -12.95 -0.87
C ARG A 214 -16.53 -14.16 -1.46
N GLY A 215 -15.86 -14.96 -0.63
CA GLY A 215 -15.23 -16.22 -1.02
C GLY A 215 -13.78 -16.11 -1.50
N TRP A 216 -13.13 -14.96 -1.33
CA TRP A 216 -11.70 -14.80 -1.62
C TRP A 216 -10.85 -15.37 -0.48
N SER A 217 -9.64 -15.82 -0.80
CA SER A 217 -8.70 -16.38 0.19
C SER A 217 -8.37 -15.37 1.31
N GLU A 218 -8.36 -15.82 2.54
CA GLU A 218 -8.12 -15.02 3.73
C GLU A 218 -6.70 -14.44 3.79
N ARG A 219 -5.70 -15.19 3.34
CA ARG A 219 -4.29 -14.83 3.55
C ARG A 219 -3.64 -14.09 2.39
N GLY A 220 -4.08 -14.29 1.18
CA GLY A 220 -3.73 -13.57 -0.04
C GLY A 220 -2.23 -13.34 -0.31
N PRO A 221 -1.31 -14.32 -0.15
CA PRO A 221 0.10 -14.11 -0.44
C PRO A 221 0.32 -13.93 -1.95
N VAL A 222 1.14 -12.93 -2.31
CA VAL A 222 1.54 -12.70 -3.70
C VAL A 222 2.38 -13.88 -4.17
N LYS A 223 1.98 -14.47 -5.30
CA LYS A 223 2.67 -15.60 -5.90
C LYS A 223 3.84 -15.13 -6.75
N LEU A 224 4.87 -15.99 -6.86
CA LEU A 224 5.95 -15.79 -7.82
C LEU A 224 5.38 -15.72 -9.24
N GLN A 225 5.69 -14.66 -9.95
CA GLN A 225 5.26 -14.42 -11.32
C GLN A 225 6.32 -13.67 -12.10
N SER A 226 6.18 -13.68 -13.43
CA SER A 226 7.00 -12.89 -14.34
C SER A 226 6.18 -12.41 -15.53
N ARG A 227 6.71 -11.38 -16.22
CA ARG A 227 6.11 -10.80 -17.40
C ARG A 227 7.21 -10.35 -18.34
N ILE A 228 7.07 -10.64 -19.64
CA ILE A 228 7.92 -10.07 -20.68
C ILE A 228 7.27 -8.76 -21.13
N ASP A 229 8.00 -7.66 -21.03
CA ASP A 229 7.57 -6.33 -21.45
C ASP A 229 8.05 -6.01 -22.88
N VAL A 230 9.23 -6.53 -23.27
CA VAL A 230 9.87 -6.30 -24.56
C VAL A 230 10.35 -7.64 -25.14
N PRO A 231 10.01 -7.99 -26.42
CA PRO A 231 9.00 -7.32 -27.24
C PRO A 231 7.58 -7.58 -26.72
N ARG A 232 6.67 -6.65 -26.98
CA ARG A 232 5.25 -6.85 -26.63
C ARG A 232 4.63 -7.95 -27.50
N ALA A 233 3.63 -8.63 -26.99
CA ALA A 233 2.90 -9.63 -27.75
C ALA A 233 2.39 -9.08 -29.09
N GLY A 234 2.67 -9.79 -30.18
CA GLY A 234 2.32 -9.36 -31.53
C GLY A 234 3.25 -8.32 -32.17
N ALA A 235 4.29 -7.88 -31.48
CA ALA A 235 5.28 -6.98 -32.08
C ALA A 235 6.04 -7.67 -33.23
N ARG A 236 6.32 -6.92 -34.30
CA ARG A 236 7.23 -7.38 -35.35
C ARG A 236 8.67 -7.15 -34.91
N VAL A 237 9.46 -8.19 -34.96
CA VAL A 237 10.90 -8.15 -34.66
C VAL A 237 11.66 -8.48 -35.95
N GLU A 238 12.65 -7.66 -36.30
CA GLU A 238 13.49 -7.92 -37.45
C GLU A 238 14.39 -9.15 -37.22
N ALA A 239 14.75 -9.84 -38.28
CA ALA A 239 15.64 -10.98 -38.17
C ALA A 239 17.05 -10.51 -37.75
N GLY A 240 17.61 -11.15 -36.71
CA GLY A 240 18.90 -10.79 -36.12
C GLY A 240 18.85 -10.85 -34.60
N THR A 241 19.66 -9.99 -33.96
CA THR A 241 19.67 -9.89 -32.49
C THR A 241 18.48 -9.07 -32.01
N ALA A 242 17.67 -9.63 -31.09
CA ALA A 242 16.57 -8.95 -30.47
C ALA A 242 16.76 -8.84 -28.95
N VAL A 243 16.30 -7.73 -28.37
CA VAL A 243 16.26 -7.56 -26.92
C VAL A 243 14.99 -8.21 -26.38
N ILE A 244 15.14 -9.07 -25.39
CA ILE A 244 14.03 -9.61 -24.59
C ILE A 244 14.23 -9.13 -23.17
N ALA A 245 13.26 -8.42 -22.63
CA ALA A 245 13.32 -7.88 -21.28
C ALA A 245 11.96 -7.93 -20.59
N GLY A 246 11.96 -8.01 -19.28
CA GLY A 246 10.73 -8.09 -18.49
C GLY A 246 10.99 -7.96 -17.00
N VAL A 247 9.98 -8.22 -16.22
CA VAL A 247 10.02 -8.16 -14.76
C VAL A 247 9.58 -9.49 -14.16
N ALA A 248 10.23 -9.89 -13.08
CA ALA A 248 9.83 -11.01 -12.24
C ALA A 248 9.66 -10.52 -10.80
N TRP A 249 8.71 -11.07 -10.09
CA TRP A 249 8.45 -10.67 -8.70
C TRP A 249 8.01 -11.84 -7.84
N GLN A 250 8.49 -11.81 -6.61
CA GLN A 250 7.93 -12.45 -5.44
C GLN A 250 8.09 -11.44 -4.31
N THR A 251 7.09 -10.58 -4.16
CA THR A 251 7.17 -9.45 -3.24
C THR A 251 7.43 -9.93 -1.82
N HIS A 252 8.31 -9.24 -1.08
CA HIS A 252 8.79 -9.60 0.25
C HIS A 252 9.88 -10.68 0.28
N VAL A 253 9.88 -11.67 -0.62
CA VAL A 253 10.89 -12.75 -0.62
C VAL A 253 12.04 -12.46 -1.59
N GLY A 254 11.74 -11.84 -2.72
CA GLY A 254 12.67 -11.63 -3.83
C GLY A 254 12.69 -12.79 -4.81
N VAL A 255 13.39 -12.59 -5.93
CA VAL A 255 13.63 -13.59 -6.99
C VAL A 255 15.13 -13.75 -7.12
N SER A 256 15.61 -14.97 -6.98
CA SER A 256 17.02 -15.35 -7.14
C SER A 256 17.26 -16.16 -8.40
#